data_c12a2653c21ff226ca881b26a7e47326
#
_entry.id   c12a2653c21ff226ca881b26a7e47326
#
_cell.length_a   1.000
_cell.length_b   1.000
_cell.length_c   1.000
_cell.angle_alpha   90.00
_cell.angle_beta   90.00
_cell.angle_gamma   90.00
#
_symmetry.space_group_name_H-M   'P 1'
#
loop_
_entity.id
_entity.type
_entity.pdbx_description
1 polymer ?
#
loop_
_entity_poly.entity_id
_entity_poly.type
_entity_poly.pdbx_seq_one_letter_code
_entity_poly.pdbx_strand_id
1 'polypeptide(L)'
;LSIRRQRQMCIRDRIIERDIETEMKTSYIDYAMSVIVSRALPDVRDGLKPVHRRILYAMYEDGITSDKPYRKCANTVGSVLGRYHPHGDASVYDAMVRMAQDFSLRYRLIDGHGNFGSIDGDGAAAMRYTEARMAKIAETMLTDIEKNTVDFMPNYDDRLQEPTVLPSKIPTLLINGSSGIAVGMATNIPPHNLTEVINGIIKIIDEDNVT
;
A
#
# COMPACT_ATOMS: atom_id res chain seq x y z
N LEU A 1 11.37 45.89 4.43
CA LEU A 1 11.17 46.20 2.99
C LEU A 1 10.95 44.95 2.13
N SER A 2 11.54 43.80 2.45
CA SER A 2 11.40 42.56 1.67
C SER A 2 10.01 41.88 1.85
N ILE A 3 9.48 41.89 3.04
CA ILE A 3 8.18 41.24 3.37
C ILE A 3 6.99 42.00 2.72
N ARG A 4 7.09 43.33 2.62
CA ARG A 4 6.08 44.14 1.93
C ARG A 4 6.12 43.93 0.40
N ARG A 5 7.31 43.70 -0.19
CA ARG A 5 7.42 43.35 -1.63
C ARG A 5 6.93 41.93 -1.93
N GLN A 6 7.16 40.97 -1.04
CA GLN A 6 6.60 39.63 -1.20
C GLN A 6 5.07 39.60 -1.12
N ARG A 7 4.45 40.34 -0.17
CA ARG A 7 3.00 40.49 -0.11
C ARG A 7 2.41 41.20 -1.34
N GLN A 8 3.12 42.18 -1.92
CA GLN A 8 2.68 42.84 -3.16
C GLN A 8 2.84 41.97 -4.40
N MET A 9 3.78 41.01 -4.42
CA MET A 9 3.93 40.05 -5.50
C MET A 9 2.78 39.02 -5.48
N CYS A 10 2.33 38.58 -4.31
CA CYS A 10 1.17 37.68 -4.19
C CYS A 10 -0.17 38.31 -4.52
N ILE A 11 -0.29 39.67 -4.43
CA ILE A 11 -1.54 40.42 -4.72
C ILE A 11 -1.64 40.84 -6.21
N ARG A 12 -0.57 40.65 -7.01
CA ARG A 12 -0.59 40.90 -8.45
C ARG A 12 -1.04 39.70 -9.29
N ASP A 13 -1.42 38.61 -8.63
CA ASP A 13 -2.00 37.49 -9.35
C ASP A 13 -3.32 37.91 -9.96
N ARG A 14 -3.39 37.77 -11.28
CA ARG A 14 -4.54 38.05 -12.11
C ARG A 14 -5.73 37.29 -11.56
N ILE A 15 -6.80 38.00 -11.17
CA ILE A 15 -8.08 37.38 -10.84
C ILE A 15 -8.57 36.67 -12.10
N ILE A 16 -8.62 35.35 -12.03
CA ILE A 16 -9.17 34.50 -13.09
C ILE A 16 -10.58 34.14 -12.65
N GLU A 17 -11.57 34.56 -13.42
CA GLU A 17 -12.94 34.09 -13.21
C GLU A 17 -13.01 32.60 -13.54
N ARG A 18 -13.50 31.81 -12.61
CA ARG A 18 -13.77 30.39 -12.79
C ARG A 18 -15.22 30.11 -12.43
N ASP A 19 -15.87 29.38 -13.30
CA ASP A 19 -17.21 28.87 -13.00
C ASP A 19 -17.11 27.79 -11.91
N ILE A 20 -17.79 28.00 -10.79
CA ILE A 20 -17.76 27.15 -9.63
C ILE A 20 -18.27 25.73 -9.95
N GLU A 21 -19.26 25.60 -10.84
CA GLU A 21 -19.81 24.31 -11.21
C GLU A 21 -18.77 23.47 -11.97
N THR A 22 -18.08 24.08 -12.91
CA THR A 22 -17.02 23.44 -13.69
C THR A 22 -15.83 23.06 -12.82
N GLU A 23 -15.39 23.96 -11.93
CA GLU A 23 -14.28 23.70 -11.01
C GLU A 23 -14.62 22.56 -10.04
N MET A 24 -15.83 22.55 -9.48
CA MET A 24 -16.28 21.49 -8.58
C MET A 24 -16.37 20.13 -9.28
N LYS A 25 -16.90 20.07 -10.50
CA LYS A 25 -16.98 18.84 -11.29
C LYS A 25 -15.59 18.29 -11.59
N THR A 26 -14.69 19.12 -12.07
CA THR A 26 -13.32 18.71 -12.41
C THR A 26 -12.56 18.22 -11.18
N SER A 27 -12.57 19.01 -10.11
CA SER A 27 -11.87 18.65 -8.86
C SER A 27 -12.44 17.40 -8.22
N TYR A 28 -13.77 17.18 -8.30
CA TYR A 28 -14.38 15.95 -7.78
C TYR A 28 -13.99 14.71 -8.60
N ILE A 29 -13.94 14.83 -9.94
CA ILE A 29 -13.50 13.73 -10.81
C ILE A 29 -12.04 13.40 -10.54
N ASP A 30 -11.17 14.41 -10.46
CA ASP A 30 -9.75 14.22 -10.16
C ASP A 30 -9.54 13.55 -8.80
N TYR A 31 -10.28 13.97 -7.78
CA TYR A 31 -10.26 13.31 -6.47
C TYR A 31 -10.76 11.85 -6.55
N ALA A 32 -11.90 11.62 -7.22
CA ALA A 32 -12.46 10.28 -7.38
C ALA A 32 -11.48 9.33 -8.08
N MET A 33 -10.87 9.78 -9.18
CA MET A 33 -9.87 9.02 -9.92
C MET A 33 -8.63 8.72 -9.07
N SER A 34 -8.16 9.71 -8.30
CA SER A 34 -7.04 9.52 -7.38
C SER A 34 -7.35 8.45 -6.32
N VAL A 35 -8.57 8.46 -5.74
CA VAL A 35 -8.97 7.45 -4.73
C VAL A 35 -9.09 6.06 -5.37
N ILE A 36 -9.64 5.94 -6.57
CA ILE A 36 -9.80 4.66 -7.27
C ILE A 36 -8.44 4.06 -7.62
N VAL A 37 -7.60 4.82 -8.34
CA VAL A 37 -6.35 4.31 -8.92
C VAL A 37 -5.24 4.20 -7.88
N SER A 38 -5.13 5.16 -6.96
CA SER A 38 -3.93 5.31 -6.12
C SER A 38 -4.15 4.99 -4.64
N ARG A 39 -5.35 4.53 -4.23
CA ARG A 39 -5.61 4.31 -2.80
C ARG A 39 -6.43 3.06 -2.49
N ALA A 40 -7.63 2.92 -3.07
CA ALA A 40 -8.63 2.00 -2.56
C ALA A 40 -8.57 0.60 -3.16
N LEU A 41 -8.16 0.50 -4.42
CA LEU A 41 -8.15 -0.78 -5.14
C LEU A 41 -6.77 -1.44 -5.12
N PRO A 42 -6.73 -2.78 -4.98
CA PRO A 42 -5.50 -3.55 -5.13
C PRO A 42 -5.14 -3.71 -6.61
N ASP A 43 -3.86 -3.84 -6.92
CA ASP A 43 -3.41 -4.30 -8.23
C ASP A 43 -3.65 -5.81 -8.35
N VAL A 44 -4.14 -6.25 -9.50
CA VAL A 44 -4.46 -7.68 -9.73
C VAL A 44 -3.22 -8.57 -9.71
N ARG A 45 -2.05 -8.04 -10.08
CA ARG A 45 -0.80 -8.77 -10.22
C ARG A 45 -0.17 -9.14 -8.88
N ASP A 46 -0.19 -8.22 -7.90
CA ASP A 46 0.40 -8.43 -6.57
C ASP A 46 -0.61 -8.43 -5.43
N GLY A 47 -1.88 -8.10 -5.71
CA GLY A 47 -2.95 -8.08 -4.71
C GLY A 47 -2.83 -6.97 -3.67
N LEU A 48 -1.97 -5.98 -3.89
CA LEU A 48 -1.65 -4.95 -2.91
C LEU A 48 -2.24 -3.59 -3.29
N LYS A 49 -2.69 -2.87 -2.28
CA LYS A 49 -2.91 -1.43 -2.40
C LYS A 49 -1.56 -0.69 -2.36
N PRO A 50 -1.45 0.53 -2.90
CA PRO A 50 -0.20 1.27 -2.92
C PRO A 50 0.49 1.40 -1.55
N VAL A 51 -0.26 1.64 -0.47
CA VAL A 51 0.30 1.74 0.88
C VAL A 51 0.95 0.44 1.35
N HIS A 52 0.33 -0.72 1.06
CA HIS A 52 0.88 -2.03 1.44
C HIS A 52 2.17 -2.33 0.67
N ARG A 53 2.19 -2.04 -0.63
CA ARG A 53 3.37 -2.21 -1.49
C ARG A 53 4.53 -1.35 -1.01
N ARG A 54 4.29 -0.09 -0.69
CA ARG A 54 5.28 0.84 -0.16
C ARG A 54 5.85 0.41 1.18
N ILE A 55 5.02 -0.16 2.07
CA ILE A 55 5.48 -0.70 3.36
C ILE A 55 6.43 -1.86 3.13
N LEU A 56 6.04 -2.85 2.32
CA LEU A 56 6.89 -4.02 2.06
C LEU A 56 8.18 -3.64 1.32
N TYR A 57 8.10 -2.72 0.37
CA TYR A 57 9.27 -2.24 -0.35
C TYR A 57 10.24 -1.46 0.56
N ALA A 58 9.74 -0.57 1.42
CA ALA A 58 10.56 0.13 2.40
C ALA A 58 11.22 -0.84 3.39
N MET A 59 10.49 -1.87 3.85
CA MET A 59 11.07 -2.92 4.72
C MET A 59 12.17 -3.70 4.00
N TYR A 60 12.02 -3.98 2.71
CA TYR A 60 13.03 -4.63 1.90
C TYR A 60 14.30 -3.80 1.78
N GLU A 61 14.19 -2.51 1.42
CA GLU A 61 15.33 -1.60 1.33
C GLU A 61 16.05 -1.40 2.69
N ASP A 62 15.29 -1.34 3.78
CA ASP A 62 15.83 -1.22 5.13
C ASP A 62 16.40 -2.57 5.68
N GLY A 63 16.32 -3.65 4.89
CA GLY A 63 16.82 -4.98 5.25
C GLY A 63 16.08 -5.60 6.43
N ILE A 64 14.77 -5.31 6.59
CA ILE A 64 13.93 -5.85 7.68
C ILE A 64 13.26 -7.14 7.19
N THR A 65 14.06 -8.15 6.92
CA THR A 65 13.66 -9.46 6.40
C THR A 65 13.29 -10.44 7.53
N SER A 66 12.68 -11.56 7.19
CA SER A 66 12.18 -12.55 8.16
C SER A 66 13.27 -13.21 9.02
N ASP A 67 14.51 -13.23 8.54
CA ASP A 67 15.69 -13.76 9.20
C ASP A 67 16.38 -12.76 10.15
N LYS A 68 15.96 -11.49 10.11
CA LYS A 68 16.56 -10.40 10.89
C LYS A 68 15.78 -10.13 12.17
N PRO A 69 16.41 -9.47 13.15
CA PRO A 69 15.71 -9.01 14.35
C PRO A 69 14.56 -8.08 14.03
N TYR A 70 13.54 -8.10 14.87
CA TYR A 70 12.43 -7.14 14.81
C TYR A 70 12.92 -5.70 14.94
N ARG A 71 12.25 -4.80 14.25
CA ARG A 71 12.47 -3.36 14.32
C ARG A 71 11.21 -2.65 14.81
N LYS A 72 11.36 -1.53 15.51
CA LYS A 72 10.21 -0.71 15.92
C LYS A 72 9.38 -0.32 14.71
N CYS A 73 8.05 -0.49 14.80
CA CYS A 73 7.13 -0.11 13.71
C CYS A 73 7.28 1.37 13.32
N ALA A 74 7.60 2.22 14.29
CA ALA A 74 7.88 3.64 14.05
C ALA A 74 9.01 3.88 13.02
N ASN A 75 10.02 3.01 12.97
CA ASN A 75 11.10 3.12 11.98
C ASN A 75 10.58 2.88 10.57
N THR A 76 9.83 1.79 10.36
CA THR A 76 9.22 1.46 9.06
C THR A 76 8.23 2.53 8.63
N VAL A 77 7.36 2.98 9.53
CA VAL A 77 6.40 4.07 9.25
C VAL A 77 7.14 5.34 8.82
N GLY A 78 8.20 5.72 9.56
CA GLY A 78 9.03 6.88 9.21
C GLY A 78 9.70 6.75 7.85
N SER A 79 10.26 5.58 7.51
CA SER A 79 10.85 5.29 6.19
C SER A 79 9.82 5.43 5.06
N VAL A 80 8.64 4.86 5.24
CA VAL A 80 7.55 4.92 4.26
C VAL A 80 7.10 6.36 4.02
N LEU A 81 6.87 7.12 5.09
CA LEU A 81 6.44 8.53 5.00
C LEU A 81 7.48 9.41 4.31
N GLY A 82 8.74 9.24 4.69
CA GLY A 82 9.83 10.08 4.17
C GLY A 82 10.20 9.78 2.73
N ARG A 83 9.96 8.55 2.25
CA ARG A 83 10.42 8.13 0.92
C ARG A 83 9.29 7.99 -0.11
N TYR A 84 8.12 7.47 0.28
CA TYR A 84 7.14 6.96 -0.69
C TYR A 84 5.70 7.42 -0.47
N HIS A 85 5.29 7.72 0.75
CA HIS A 85 3.86 7.90 1.07
C HIS A 85 3.61 9.12 1.96
N PRO A 86 3.55 10.35 1.41
CA PRO A 86 3.43 11.60 2.14
C PRO A 86 2.01 11.83 2.67
N HIS A 87 1.53 10.94 3.54
CA HIS A 87 0.23 10.98 4.18
C HIS A 87 0.37 10.87 5.71
N GLY A 88 -0.73 10.75 6.44
CA GLY A 88 -0.70 10.63 7.89
C GLY A 88 -0.04 9.32 8.36
N ASP A 89 0.79 9.40 9.41
CA ASP A 89 1.48 8.27 10.03
C ASP A 89 0.52 7.20 10.55
N ALA A 90 -0.61 7.61 11.10
CA ALA A 90 -1.65 6.69 11.58
C ALA A 90 -2.15 5.78 10.45
N SER A 91 -2.37 6.30 9.24
CA SER A 91 -2.86 5.52 8.11
C SER A 91 -1.86 4.45 7.65
N VAL A 92 -0.57 4.77 7.66
CA VAL A 92 0.51 3.83 7.34
C VAL A 92 0.64 2.77 8.42
N TYR A 93 0.60 3.19 9.69
CA TYR A 93 0.67 2.27 10.81
C TYR A 93 -0.53 1.32 10.85
N ASP A 94 -1.76 1.80 10.65
CA ASP A 94 -2.96 0.97 10.61
C ASP A 94 -2.92 -0.06 9.47
N ALA A 95 -2.40 0.33 8.30
CA ALA A 95 -2.18 -0.62 7.21
C ALA A 95 -1.15 -1.71 7.59
N MET A 96 -0.06 -1.32 8.24
CA MET A 96 0.96 -2.23 8.74
C MET A 96 0.41 -3.19 9.80
N VAL A 97 -0.40 -2.68 10.73
CA VAL A 97 -1.08 -3.46 11.78
C VAL A 97 -1.97 -4.53 11.15
N ARG A 98 -2.80 -4.16 10.16
CA ARG A 98 -3.69 -5.12 9.48
C ARG A 98 -2.91 -6.23 8.76
N MET A 99 -1.76 -5.93 8.18
CA MET A 99 -0.91 -6.94 7.56
C MET A 99 -0.27 -7.92 8.55
N ALA A 100 -0.21 -7.56 9.84
CA ALA A 100 0.31 -8.41 10.91
C ALA A 100 -0.79 -9.21 11.65
N GLN A 101 -2.06 -8.82 11.52
CA GLN A 101 -3.18 -9.46 12.20
C GLN A 101 -3.64 -10.73 11.46
N ASP A 102 -3.75 -11.86 12.16
CA ASP A 102 -4.20 -13.14 11.63
C ASP A 102 -5.72 -13.21 11.38
N PHE A 103 -6.48 -12.34 12.04
CA PHE A 103 -7.92 -12.18 11.80
C PHE A 103 -8.25 -11.18 10.68
N SER A 104 -7.27 -10.37 10.24
CA SER A 104 -7.44 -9.42 9.13
C SER A 104 -6.90 -9.96 7.80
N LEU A 105 -5.80 -10.71 7.84
CA LEU A 105 -5.17 -11.30 6.67
C LEU A 105 -4.99 -12.81 6.86
N ARG A 106 -5.51 -13.61 5.93
CA ARG A 106 -5.38 -15.06 5.99
C ARG A 106 -3.91 -15.52 5.97
N TYR A 107 -3.10 -14.89 5.15
CA TYR A 107 -1.66 -15.11 5.08
C TYR A 107 -0.95 -13.80 5.40
N ARG A 108 -0.52 -13.65 6.65
CA ARG A 108 0.13 -12.43 7.13
C ARG A 108 1.37 -12.10 6.32
N LEU A 109 1.50 -10.84 5.94
CA LEU A 109 2.67 -10.33 5.21
C LEU A 109 3.71 -9.70 6.14
N ILE A 110 3.30 -9.37 7.36
CA ILE A 110 4.15 -8.83 8.41
C ILE A 110 4.12 -9.78 9.62
N ASP A 111 5.28 -10.04 10.16
CA ASP A 111 5.48 -10.73 11.43
C ASP A 111 5.64 -9.67 12.53
N GLY A 112 4.62 -9.57 13.39
CA GLY A 112 4.53 -8.55 14.43
C GLY A 112 4.89 -9.10 15.81
N HIS A 113 5.57 -8.28 16.62
CA HIS A 113 5.90 -8.54 18.00
C HIS A 113 5.37 -7.43 18.91
N GLY A 114 4.52 -7.80 19.85
CA GLY A 114 3.80 -6.89 20.75
C GLY A 114 2.29 -6.95 20.55
N ASN A 115 1.58 -5.91 21.01
CA ASN A 115 0.13 -5.83 20.89
C ASN A 115 -0.29 -5.19 19.56
N PHE A 116 -0.80 -5.99 18.63
CA PHE A 116 -1.38 -5.58 17.36
C PHE A 116 -2.91 -5.57 17.35
N GLY A 117 -3.53 -5.52 18.53
CA GLY A 117 -4.98 -5.55 18.69
C GLY A 117 -5.56 -6.96 18.77
N SER A 118 -6.86 -7.04 18.91
CA SER A 118 -7.61 -8.30 18.99
C SER A 118 -8.84 -8.29 18.09
N ILE A 119 -9.38 -9.47 17.83
CA ILE A 119 -10.66 -9.63 17.09
C ILE A 119 -11.84 -9.03 17.87
N ASP A 120 -11.71 -8.89 19.19
CA ASP A 120 -12.74 -8.32 20.06
C ASP A 120 -12.81 -6.78 19.99
N GLY A 121 -11.96 -6.17 19.15
CA GLY A 121 -11.99 -4.73 18.89
C GLY A 121 -10.95 -3.92 19.65
N ASP A 122 -10.05 -4.55 20.39
CA ASP A 122 -8.92 -3.82 21.00
C ASP A 122 -8.00 -3.26 19.90
N GLY A 123 -7.62 -2.00 20.06
CA GLY A 123 -6.68 -1.35 19.18
C GLY A 123 -5.24 -1.82 19.37
N ALA A 124 -4.41 -1.67 18.35
CA ALA A 124 -2.98 -1.91 18.47
C ALA A 124 -2.33 -0.89 19.43
N ALA A 125 -1.26 -1.29 20.11
CA ALA A 125 -0.43 -0.37 20.87
C ALA A 125 0.26 0.64 19.92
N ALA A 126 0.67 1.79 20.45
CA ALA A 126 1.33 2.81 19.63
C ALA A 126 2.62 2.25 18.99
N MET A 127 2.92 2.70 17.76
CA MET A 127 4.03 2.22 16.91
C MET A 127 5.42 2.29 17.55
N ARG A 128 5.59 3.09 18.62
CA ARG A 128 6.83 3.14 19.39
C ARG A 128 7.05 1.93 20.31
N TYR A 129 6.00 1.19 20.60
CA TYR A 129 6.05 -0.01 21.46
C TYR A 129 6.10 -1.30 20.63
N THR A 130 5.35 -1.36 19.53
CA THR A 130 5.29 -2.54 18.66
C THR A 130 6.53 -2.67 17.80
N GLU A 131 6.86 -3.90 17.46
CA GLU A 131 7.98 -4.23 16.59
C GLU A 131 7.50 -5.14 15.45
N ALA A 132 8.15 -5.08 14.31
CA ALA A 132 7.79 -5.86 13.15
C ALA A 132 8.98 -6.21 12.28
N ARG A 133 8.80 -7.22 11.44
CA ARG A 133 9.65 -7.60 10.32
C ARG A 133 8.79 -8.21 9.23
N MET A 134 9.34 -8.39 8.04
CA MET A 134 8.60 -9.10 6.99
C MET A 134 8.31 -10.54 7.40
N ALA A 135 7.13 -11.04 7.08
CA ALA A 135 6.86 -12.47 7.14
C ALA A 135 7.55 -13.18 5.98
N LYS A 136 7.91 -14.46 6.15
CA LYS A 136 8.62 -15.23 5.12
C LYS A 136 7.88 -15.28 3.78
N ILE A 137 6.55 -15.33 3.82
CA ILE A 137 5.72 -15.31 2.61
C ILE A 137 5.84 -13.98 1.84
N ALA A 138 6.00 -12.85 2.54
CA ALA A 138 6.14 -11.55 1.89
C ALA A 138 7.46 -11.42 1.10
N GLU A 139 8.51 -12.12 1.50
CA GLU A 139 9.78 -12.14 0.77
C GLU A 139 9.63 -12.77 -0.61
N THR A 140 8.70 -13.72 -0.78
CA THR A 140 8.44 -14.33 -2.09
C THR A 140 7.83 -13.36 -3.08
N MET A 141 7.20 -12.27 -2.58
CA MET A 141 6.64 -11.21 -3.41
C MET A 141 7.70 -10.22 -3.92
N LEU A 142 8.85 -10.17 -3.26
CA LEU A 142 9.97 -9.26 -3.57
C LEU A 142 11.12 -10.00 -4.29
N THR A 143 11.00 -11.33 -4.43
CA THR A 143 12.02 -12.14 -5.09
C THR A 143 12.23 -11.65 -6.53
N ASP A 144 13.50 -11.43 -6.88
CA ASP A 144 13.90 -10.98 -8.22
C ASP A 144 13.50 -9.52 -8.58
N ILE A 145 13.11 -8.69 -7.61
CA ILE A 145 12.75 -7.28 -7.85
C ILE A 145 13.90 -6.48 -8.50
N GLU A 146 15.15 -6.84 -8.21
CA GLU A 146 16.36 -6.20 -8.78
C GLU A 146 16.71 -6.70 -10.19
N LYS A 147 15.99 -7.69 -10.72
CA LYS A 147 16.29 -8.33 -12.02
C LYS A 147 15.49 -7.74 -13.18
N ASN A 148 15.02 -6.50 -13.05
CA ASN A 148 14.20 -5.83 -14.07
C ASN A 148 12.92 -6.62 -14.43
N THR A 149 12.28 -7.18 -13.42
CA THR A 149 11.04 -7.97 -13.55
C THR A 149 9.78 -7.14 -13.50
N VAL A 150 9.87 -5.92 -12.99
CA VAL A 150 8.77 -4.95 -12.84
C VAL A 150 9.24 -3.55 -13.17
N ASP A 151 8.31 -2.70 -13.59
CA ASP A 151 8.59 -1.30 -13.84
C ASP A 151 8.67 -0.49 -12.55
N PHE A 152 9.52 0.52 -12.56
CA PHE A 152 9.67 1.50 -11.49
C PHE A 152 9.15 2.86 -11.96
N MET A 153 8.62 3.64 -11.03
CA MET A 153 8.17 5.00 -11.24
C MET A 153 8.80 5.93 -10.21
N PRO A 154 8.96 7.23 -10.51
CA PRO A 154 9.38 8.21 -9.52
C PRO A 154 8.44 8.24 -8.32
N ASN A 155 9.00 8.46 -7.12
CA ASN A 155 8.23 8.73 -5.92
C ASN A 155 7.62 10.15 -5.97
N TYR A 156 6.93 10.56 -4.89
CA TYR A 156 6.19 11.83 -4.83
C TYR A 156 7.05 13.10 -5.00
N ASP A 157 8.37 13.04 -4.80
CA ASP A 157 9.30 14.18 -4.91
C ASP A 157 10.36 13.99 -6.00
N ASP A 158 10.21 12.99 -6.86
CA ASP A 158 11.08 12.62 -7.99
C ASP A 158 12.54 12.29 -7.59
N ARG A 159 12.81 12.03 -6.30
CA ARG A 159 14.17 11.74 -5.82
C ARG A 159 14.49 10.27 -5.76
N LEU A 160 13.49 9.43 -5.58
CA LEU A 160 13.62 7.98 -5.47
C LEU A 160 12.72 7.30 -6.49
N GLN A 161 12.92 5.99 -6.65
CA GLN A 161 12.08 5.14 -7.49
C GLN A 161 11.31 4.17 -6.61
N GLU A 162 10.05 3.94 -6.93
CA GLU A 162 9.23 2.90 -6.29
C GLU A 162 8.69 1.93 -7.35
N PRO A 163 8.53 0.64 -7.01
CA PRO A 163 7.99 -0.33 -7.96
C PRO A 163 6.50 -0.06 -8.19
N THR A 164 6.07 -0.14 -9.45
CA THR A 164 4.65 -0.01 -9.82
C THR A 164 3.84 -1.20 -9.29
N VAL A 165 4.48 -2.38 -9.21
CA VAL A 165 3.93 -3.63 -8.72
C VAL A 165 5.07 -4.50 -8.18
N LEU A 166 4.80 -5.40 -7.23
CA LEU A 166 5.80 -6.37 -6.80
C LEU A 166 5.82 -7.60 -7.71
N PRO A 167 6.99 -8.23 -7.95
CA PRO A 167 7.12 -9.43 -8.77
C PRO A 167 6.62 -10.69 -8.03
N SER A 168 5.39 -10.63 -7.52
CA SER A 168 4.82 -11.64 -6.66
C SER A 168 4.79 -13.02 -7.34
N LYS A 169 5.34 -14.03 -6.68
CA LYS A 169 5.28 -15.43 -7.13
C LYS A 169 4.05 -16.19 -6.61
N ILE A 170 3.22 -15.51 -5.83
CA ILE A 170 2.01 -16.08 -5.23
C ILE A 170 0.79 -15.24 -5.62
N PRO A 171 -0.38 -15.84 -5.79
CA PRO A 171 -1.61 -15.16 -6.17
C PRO A 171 -2.24 -14.43 -4.96
N THR A 172 -1.56 -13.39 -4.46
CA THR A 172 -1.88 -12.72 -3.20
C THR A 172 -3.29 -12.14 -3.19
N LEU A 173 -3.79 -11.63 -4.31
CA LEU A 173 -5.15 -11.12 -4.42
C LEU A 173 -6.19 -12.19 -4.06
N LEU A 174 -6.00 -13.43 -4.50
CA LEU A 174 -6.94 -14.52 -4.24
C LEU A 174 -6.76 -15.11 -2.84
N ILE A 175 -5.52 -15.29 -2.38
CA ILE A 175 -5.28 -15.95 -1.08
C ILE A 175 -5.60 -15.06 0.11
N ASN A 176 -5.39 -13.75 0.01
CA ASN A 176 -5.69 -12.79 1.07
C ASN A 176 -6.98 -12.00 0.84
N GLY A 177 -7.48 -12.00 -0.40
CA GLY A 177 -8.59 -11.16 -0.76
C GLY A 177 -8.26 -9.67 -0.67
N SER A 178 -9.25 -8.84 -0.85
CA SER A 178 -9.16 -7.40 -0.61
C SER A 178 -10.54 -6.80 -0.44
N SER A 179 -10.67 -5.86 0.47
CA SER A 179 -11.84 -5.00 0.58
C SER A 179 -11.43 -3.55 0.49
N GLY A 180 -12.24 -2.72 -0.15
CA GLY A 180 -11.96 -1.30 -0.29
C GLY A 180 -13.16 -0.52 -0.77
N ILE A 181 -13.29 0.70 -0.29
CA ILE A 181 -14.35 1.63 -0.68
C ILE A 181 -13.68 2.81 -1.39
N ALA A 182 -14.04 2.98 -2.65
CA ALA A 182 -13.62 4.12 -3.46
C ALA A 182 -14.80 5.05 -3.70
N VAL A 183 -14.63 6.05 -4.54
CA VAL A 183 -15.71 6.93 -4.95
C VAL A 183 -16.48 6.26 -6.10
N GLY A 184 -17.77 6.02 -5.90
CA GLY A 184 -18.64 5.42 -6.91
C GLY A 184 -18.50 3.89 -7.09
N MET A 185 -17.53 3.25 -6.45
CA MET A 185 -17.33 1.80 -6.49
C MET A 185 -16.70 1.25 -5.21
N ALA A 186 -16.85 -0.05 -5.00
CA ALA A 186 -16.20 -0.78 -3.92
C ALA A 186 -15.69 -2.12 -4.43
N THR A 187 -14.68 -2.68 -3.76
CA THR A 187 -14.21 -4.04 -3.99
C THR A 187 -14.37 -4.86 -2.73
N ASN A 188 -14.73 -6.13 -2.90
CA ASN A 188 -14.79 -7.10 -1.81
C ASN A 188 -14.50 -8.50 -2.36
N ILE A 189 -13.24 -8.93 -2.23
CA ILE A 189 -12.74 -10.22 -2.69
C ILE A 189 -12.46 -11.06 -1.45
N PRO A 190 -13.12 -12.22 -1.27
CA PRO A 190 -12.88 -13.07 -0.13
C PRO A 190 -11.51 -13.78 -0.22
N PRO A 191 -10.91 -14.13 0.92
CA PRO A 191 -9.65 -14.88 0.94
C PRO A 191 -9.89 -16.38 0.64
N HIS A 192 -8.95 -16.99 -0.11
CA HIS A 192 -9.01 -18.41 -0.49
C HIS A 192 -7.82 -19.19 0.06
N ASN A 193 -7.95 -20.52 0.06
CA ASN A 193 -6.85 -21.40 0.45
C ASN A 193 -5.78 -21.44 -0.65
N LEU A 194 -4.50 -21.28 -0.26
CA LEU A 194 -3.38 -21.25 -1.20
C LEU A 194 -3.29 -22.52 -2.05
N THR A 195 -3.44 -23.70 -1.42
CA THR A 195 -3.36 -24.98 -2.13
C THR A 195 -4.48 -25.12 -3.16
N GLU A 196 -5.68 -24.74 -2.80
CA GLU A 196 -6.85 -24.80 -3.71
C GLU A 196 -6.68 -23.84 -4.90
N VAL A 197 -6.18 -22.62 -4.65
CA VAL A 197 -5.90 -21.65 -5.71
C VAL A 197 -4.80 -22.16 -6.65
N ILE A 198 -3.73 -22.73 -6.12
CA ILE A 198 -2.66 -23.30 -6.95
C ILE A 198 -3.16 -24.49 -7.77
N ASN A 199 -3.97 -25.39 -7.16
CA ASN A 199 -4.56 -26.50 -7.90
C ASN A 199 -5.49 -26.01 -9.02
N GLY A 200 -6.25 -24.94 -8.77
CA GLY A 200 -7.08 -24.30 -9.80
C GLY A 200 -6.25 -23.72 -10.94
N ILE A 201 -5.13 -23.06 -10.64
CA ILE A 201 -4.21 -22.53 -11.65
C ILE A 201 -3.62 -23.67 -12.49
N ILE A 202 -3.15 -24.74 -11.86
CA ILE A 202 -2.63 -25.91 -12.56
C ILE A 202 -3.69 -26.48 -13.51
N LYS A 203 -4.92 -26.65 -13.01
CA LYS A 203 -6.02 -27.17 -13.83
C LYS A 203 -6.31 -26.28 -15.04
N ILE A 204 -6.28 -24.95 -14.88
CA ILE A 204 -6.49 -24.01 -16.02
C ILE A 204 -5.35 -24.10 -17.05
N ILE A 205 -4.12 -24.39 -16.60
CA ILE A 205 -2.96 -24.56 -17.51
C ILE A 205 -3.06 -25.88 -18.28
N ASP A 206 -3.54 -26.94 -17.65
CA ASP A 206 -3.59 -28.29 -18.21
C ASP A 206 -4.83 -28.52 -19.08
N GLU A 207 -5.90 -27.78 -18.87
CA GLU A 207 -7.21 -27.96 -19.54
C GLU A 207 -7.67 -26.66 -20.23
N ASP A 208 -7.90 -26.66 -21.55
CA ASP A 208 -8.31 -25.49 -22.34
C ASP A 208 -9.74 -24.99 -22.02
N ASN A 209 -10.61 -25.80 -21.41
CA ASN A 209 -12.00 -25.46 -21.11
C ASN A 209 -12.36 -25.84 -19.67
N VAL A 210 -11.92 -25.03 -18.72
CA VAL A 210 -12.33 -25.16 -17.31
C VAL A 210 -13.56 -24.28 -17.06
N THR A 211 -14.68 -24.87 -16.63
CA THR A 211 -15.91 -24.18 -16.19
C THR A 211 -16.09 -24.29 -14.69
#